data_9f06f0dddc26fadcceb2eaf85544a0f3
#
_entry.id   9f06f0dddc26fadcceb2eaf85544a0f3
#
_cell.length_a   1.000
_cell.length_b   1.000
_cell.length_c   1.000
_cell.angle_alpha   90.00
_cell.angle_beta   90.00
_cell.angle_gamma   90.00
#
_symmetry.space_group_name_H-M   'P 1'
#
loop_
_entity.id
_entity.type
_entity.pdbx_description
1 polymer ?
#
loop_
_entity_poly.entity_id
_entity_poly.type
_entity_poly.pdbx_seq_one_letter_code
_entity_poly.pdbx_strand_id
1 'polypeptide(L)'
;MKRPTLDRRQFLRLNGAALAGAALAPAVGAQARLDTEGSTGGIPEDVSPGFYRFTLGDMEITVLSDGYFNYSPDFVTIDDPVEIQAYNAAPETREEHFRSRRLPADNIPLQASPVVIDSGNQRTLVDCGMGTSEELPPTAGRLGRSLEAAGIAPESIDYVLLTHAHPDHMGGLVNPVAGAPIYPEAEVVISEAEHTFWTSDDVVSAQEPPFVSEIAESFAALARGVLGGMNDRIRIVQEEEEVTDGIWSIPSPGHTPGHVCFAVDSGGEQLLLAGDAIVFSHTSFEYPGWHFFGDLDPEVAARSRNRLLDRATTDEMFILGFHFPFPGLGYAVEYGNAYRWMPAGWVF
;
A
#
# COMPACT_ATOMS: atom_id res chain seq x y z
N MET A 1 -12.59 -17.21 16.47
CA MET A 1 -11.12 -16.97 16.51
C MET A 1 -10.94 -15.48 16.28
N LYS A 2 -10.30 -14.76 17.20
CA LYS A 2 -9.96 -13.35 16.95
C LYS A 2 -8.92 -13.32 15.81
N ARG A 3 -9.15 -12.51 14.79
CA ARG A 3 -8.19 -12.29 13.72
C ARG A 3 -7.00 -11.49 14.26
N PRO A 4 -5.77 -11.71 13.76
CA PRO A 4 -4.62 -10.94 14.23
C PRO A 4 -4.82 -9.46 13.86
N THR A 5 -4.75 -8.61 14.85
CA THR A 5 -4.77 -7.14 14.70
C THR A 5 -3.42 -6.63 15.18
N LEU A 6 -2.85 -5.68 14.46
CA LEU A 6 -1.74 -4.89 14.98
C LEU A 6 -2.28 -4.01 16.12
N ASP A 7 -1.77 -4.18 17.32
CA ASP A 7 -2.04 -3.23 18.39
C ASP A 7 -1.09 -2.00 18.28
N ARG A 8 -1.47 -0.91 18.94
CA ARG A 8 -0.71 0.33 18.95
C ARG A 8 0.75 0.14 19.36
N ARG A 9 1.02 -0.76 20.32
CA ARG A 9 2.40 -1.00 20.81
C ARG A 9 3.22 -1.77 19.79
N GLN A 10 2.63 -2.76 19.13
CA GLN A 10 3.27 -3.52 18.06
C GLN A 10 3.61 -2.60 16.89
N PHE A 11 2.67 -1.73 16.51
CA PHE A 11 2.86 -0.78 15.41
C PHE A 11 3.93 0.28 15.71
N LEU A 12 3.92 0.88 16.90
CA LEU A 12 4.94 1.86 17.31
C LEU A 12 6.34 1.24 17.42
N ARG A 13 6.44 -0.03 17.80
CA ARG A 13 7.71 -0.74 17.84
C ARG A 13 8.25 -1.09 16.46
N LEU A 14 7.37 -1.41 15.50
CA LEU A 14 7.73 -1.64 14.10
C LEU A 14 8.54 -0.48 13.54
N ASN A 15 8.07 0.72 13.80
CA ASN A 15 8.69 1.93 13.27
C ASN A 15 9.90 2.40 14.11
N GLY A 16 9.93 2.07 15.41
CA GLY A 16 11.05 2.39 16.30
C GLY A 16 12.26 1.46 16.13
N ALA A 17 12.06 0.20 15.79
CA ALA A 17 13.13 -0.78 15.62
C ALA A 17 14.01 -0.52 14.39
N ALA A 18 13.44 0.05 13.33
CA ALA A 18 14.18 0.41 12.12
C ALA A 18 15.26 1.50 12.38
N LEU A 19 15.11 2.30 13.41
CA LEU A 19 16.06 3.37 13.78
C LEU A 19 17.09 2.96 14.84
N ALA A 20 16.84 1.90 15.61
CA ALA A 20 17.75 1.48 16.68
C ALA A 20 18.92 0.59 16.21
N GLY A 21 18.92 0.12 14.97
CA GLY A 21 19.92 -0.78 14.40
C GLY A 21 21.29 -0.16 14.11
N ALA A 22 21.47 1.14 14.28
CA ALA A 22 22.73 1.85 14.00
C ALA A 22 23.69 1.95 15.19
N ALA A 23 23.40 1.38 16.35
CA ALA A 23 24.26 1.43 17.53
C ALA A 23 24.60 0.03 18.06
N LEU A 24 25.81 -0.44 17.69
CA LEU A 24 26.67 -1.43 18.38
C LEU A 24 26.03 -2.27 19.49
N ALA A 25 25.78 -3.54 19.23
CA ALA A 25 25.61 -4.53 20.28
C ALA A 25 26.50 -5.77 20.03
N PRO A 26 27.14 -6.30 21.10
CA PRO A 26 27.98 -7.48 21.00
C PRO A 26 27.11 -8.76 20.93
N ALA A 27 27.59 -9.71 20.16
CA ALA A 27 27.01 -11.03 20.03
C ALA A 27 26.88 -11.76 21.38
N VAL A 28 25.66 -12.16 21.73
CA VAL A 28 25.42 -13.26 22.67
C VAL A 28 24.38 -14.16 22.05
N GLY A 29 24.83 -15.38 21.72
CA GLY A 29 23.95 -16.41 21.21
C GLY A 29 23.02 -16.93 22.31
N ALA A 30 21.75 -16.99 21.99
CA ALA A 30 20.78 -17.85 22.66
C ALA A 30 19.79 -18.36 21.63
N GLN A 31 19.95 -19.62 21.23
CA GLN A 31 18.93 -20.39 20.55
C GLN A 31 17.78 -20.65 21.53
N ALA A 32 16.72 -19.85 21.43
CA ALA A 32 15.45 -20.20 22.05
C ALA A 32 14.68 -21.09 21.06
N ARG A 33 14.60 -22.38 21.35
CA ARG A 33 13.60 -23.27 20.75
C ARG A 33 12.24 -22.86 21.32
N LEU A 34 11.37 -22.39 20.45
CA LEU A 34 9.95 -22.27 20.76
C LEU A 34 9.31 -23.64 20.56
N ASP A 35 9.10 -24.35 21.64
CA ASP A 35 8.21 -25.50 21.67
C ASP A 35 6.77 -24.99 21.59
N THR A 36 6.20 -25.00 20.40
CA THR A 36 4.79 -24.70 20.18
C THR A 36 3.98 -25.98 20.15
N GLU A 37 3.71 -26.55 21.32
CA GLU A 37 2.52 -27.40 21.50
C GLU A 37 1.32 -26.51 21.81
N GLY A 38 0.64 -26.07 20.78
CA GLY A 38 -0.62 -25.35 20.82
C GLY A 38 -1.07 -25.12 19.40
N SER A 39 -2.06 -25.90 18.95
CA SER A 39 -2.69 -25.77 17.63
C SER A 39 -3.12 -24.34 17.33
N THR A 40 -2.18 -23.50 16.94
CA THR A 40 -2.46 -22.35 16.10
C THR A 40 -2.67 -22.93 14.72
N GLY A 41 -3.87 -22.78 14.15
CA GLY A 41 -4.13 -23.09 12.76
C GLY A 41 -3.24 -22.22 11.89
N GLY A 42 -1.97 -22.59 11.78
CA GLY A 42 -1.02 -22.01 10.86
C GLY A 42 -1.62 -22.18 9.47
N ILE A 43 -1.60 -21.11 8.69
CA ILE A 43 -1.84 -21.22 7.26
C ILE A 43 -0.81 -22.23 6.76
N PRO A 44 -1.22 -23.33 6.09
CA PRO A 44 -0.28 -24.35 5.62
C PRO A 44 0.82 -23.68 4.78
N GLU A 45 2.04 -24.18 4.85
CA GLU A 45 3.17 -23.68 4.05
C GLU A 45 2.92 -23.83 2.54
N ASP A 46 1.95 -24.67 2.15
CA ASP A 46 1.52 -24.96 0.77
C ASP A 46 0.34 -24.10 0.28
N VAL A 47 0.07 -22.96 0.88
CA VAL A 47 -0.99 -22.06 0.37
C VAL A 47 -0.51 -21.38 -0.90
N SER A 48 -1.39 -21.38 -1.90
CA SER A 48 -1.37 -20.70 -3.19
C SER A 48 -0.24 -19.68 -3.36
N PRO A 49 0.55 -19.73 -4.43
CA PRO A 49 1.59 -18.75 -4.67
C PRO A 49 1.00 -17.34 -4.48
N GLY A 50 1.69 -16.50 -3.72
CA GLY A 50 1.23 -15.15 -3.37
C GLY A 50 1.33 -14.19 -4.55
N PHE A 51 1.08 -14.66 -5.78
CA PHE A 51 1.10 -13.82 -6.98
C PHE A 51 0.01 -14.20 -7.98
N TYR A 52 -0.38 -13.22 -8.79
CA TYR A 52 -1.25 -13.37 -9.94
C TYR A 52 -0.61 -12.67 -11.14
N ARG A 53 -0.59 -13.32 -12.31
CA ARG A 53 0.11 -12.82 -13.50
C ARG A 53 -0.86 -12.73 -14.67
N PHE A 54 -0.74 -11.64 -15.43
CA PHE A 54 -1.49 -11.42 -16.66
C PHE A 54 -0.68 -10.54 -17.61
N THR A 55 -1.12 -10.42 -18.85
CA THR A 55 -0.54 -9.51 -19.85
C THR A 55 -1.41 -8.27 -20.01
N LEU A 56 -0.77 -7.12 -20.22
CA LEU A 56 -1.38 -5.86 -20.64
C LEU A 56 -0.63 -5.41 -21.90
N GLY A 57 -1.24 -5.58 -23.06
CA GLY A 57 -0.52 -5.39 -24.33
C GLY A 57 0.71 -6.28 -24.42
N ASP A 58 1.88 -5.67 -24.55
CA ASP A 58 3.17 -6.37 -24.63
C ASP A 58 3.89 -6.50 -23.26
N MET A 59 3.31 -6.02 -22.18
CA MET A 59 3.87 -6.07 -20.83
C MET A 59 3.32 -7.22 -20.01
N GLU A 60 4.18 -7.84 -19.21
CA GLU A 60 3.76 -8.81 -18.18
C GLU A 60 3.56 -8.09 -16.85
N ILE A 61 2.37 -8.22 -16.28
CA ILE A 61 1.99 -7.64 -14.99
C ILE A 61 1.91 -8.75 -13.95
N THR A 62 2.68 -8.66 -12.89
CA THR A 62 2.65 -9.60 -11.77
C THR A 62 2.20 -8.88 -10.51
N VAL A 63 0.99 -9.15 -10.06
CA VAL A 63 0.48 -8.68 -8.77
C VAL A 63 1.02 -9.61 -7.69
N LEU A 64 1.65 -9.04 -6.68
CA LEU A 64 2.25 -9.76 -5.57
C LEU A 64 1.45 -9.53 -4.29
N SER A 65 1.35 -10.54 -3.44
CA SER A 65 0.74 -10.37 -2.12
C SER A 65 1.82 -10.16 -1.07
N ASP A 66 1.83 -9.00 -0.43
CA ASP A 66 2.58 -8.79 0.82
C ASP A 66 1.80 -9.30 2.05
N GLY A 67 0.60 -9.84 1.80
CA GLY A 67 -0.29 -10.32 2.84
C GLY A 67 -1.35 -9.28 3.22
N TYR A 68 -1.75 -9.30 4.49
CA TYR A 68 -2.74 -8.34 5.00
C TYR A 68 -2.53 -8.04 6.49
N PHE A 69 -3.00 -6.90 6.91
CA PHE A 69 -3.18 -6.53 8.31
C PHE A 69 -4.60 -6.02 8.53
N ASN A 70 -5.06 -6.04 9.78
CA ASN A 70 -6.33 -5.44 10.11
C ASN A 70 -6.08 -4.05 10.68
N TYR A 71 -6.77 -3.08 10.15
CA TYR A 71 -6.79 -1.75 10.73
C TYR A 71 -7.41 -1.84 12.14
N SER A 72 -6.73 -1.28 13.12
CA SER A 72 -7.20 -1.29 14.51
C SER A 72 -7.68 0.10 14.91
N PRO A 73 -8.82 0.22 15.61
CA PRO A 73 -9.23 1.47 16.25
C PRO A 73 -8.18 2.07 17.20
N ASP A 74 -7.20 1.25 17.65
CA ASP A 74 -6.11 1.72 18.51
C ASP A 74 -5.19 2.74 17.83
N PHE A 75 -5.23 2.83 16.50
CA PHE A 75 -4.44 3.82 15.73
C PHE A 75 -5.10 5.19 15.67
N VAL A 76 -6.38 5.27 16.03
CA VAL A 76 -7.19 6.45 15.86
C VAL A 76 -8.09 6.68 17.06
N THR A 77 -8.60 7.89 17.16
CA THR A 77 -9.58 8.27 18.18
C THR A 77 -11.02 7.92 17.75
N ILE A 78 -11.18 7.00 16.80
CA ILE A 78 -12.46 6.52 16.28
C ILE A 78 -12.71 5.13 16.83
N ASP A 79 -13.78 4.96 17.60
CA ASP A 79 -14.13 3.68 18.25
C ASP A 79 -14.87 2.71 17.31
N ASP A 80 -15.53 3.22 16.27
CA ASP A 80 -16.29 2.43 15.30
C ASP A 80 -15.45 2.12 14.05
N PRO A 81 -15.06 0.86 13.80
CA PRO A 81 -14.26 0.51 12.62
C PRO A 81 -14.92 0.88 11.28
N VAL A 82 -16.25 0.91 11.22
CA VAL A 82 -16.99 1.32 10.03
C VAL A 82 -16.83 2.82 9.76
N GLU A 83 -16.71 3.61 10.83
CA GLU A 83 -16.48 5.05 10.75
C GLU A 83 -15.12 5.40 10.13
N ILE A 84 -14.12 4.56 10.33
CA ILE A 84 -12.79 4.72 9.73
C ILE A 84 -12.86 4.89 8.21
N GLN A 85 -13.78 4.20 7.53
CA GLN A 85 -13.90 4.27 6.07
C GLN A 85 -14.81 5.41 5.56
N ALA A 86 -15.55 6.07 6.43
CA ALA A 86 -16.61 6.98 6.02
C ALA A 86 -17.05 7.91 7.17
N TYR A 87 -16.10 8.59 7.82
CA TYR A 87 -16.42 9.36 9.03
C TYR A 87 -17.32 10.59 8.77
N ASN A 88 -17.38 11.09 7.53
CA ASN A 88 -18.30 12.14 7.12
C ASN A 88 -19.69 11.63 6.69
N ALA A 89 -19.90 10.32 6.63
CA ALA A 89 -21.19 9.73 6.27
C ALA A 89 -22.16 9.70 7.46
N ALA A 90 -23.46 9.83 7.17
CA ALA A 90 -24.47 9.60 8.20
C ALA A 90 -24.42 8.15 8.70
N PRO A 91 -24.46 7.90 10.04
CA PRO A 91 -24.30 6.56 10.61
C PRO A 91 -25.22 5.51 9.97
N GLU A 92 -26.49 5.84 9.77
CA GLU A 92 -27.49 4.91 9.22
C GLU A 92 -27.16 4.52 7.77
N THR A 93 -26.62 5.46 6.97
CA THR A 93 -26.23 5.20 5.57
C THR A 93 -25.01 4.30 5.54
N ARG A 94 -24.03 4.56 6.39
CA ARG A 94 -22.81 3.79 6.54
C ARG A 94 -23.11 2.35 6.96
N GLU A 95 -23.87 2.17 8.05
CA GLU A 95 -24.28 0.86 8.55
C GLU A 95 -25.08 0.05 7.51
N GLU A 96 -26.01 0.70 6.79
CA GLU A 96 -26.77 0.05 5.71
C GLU A 96 -25.86 -0.42 4.57
N HIS A 97 -24.88 0.41 4.17
CA HIS A 97 -23.92 0.04 3.14
C HIS A 97 -23.15 -1.24 3.53
N PHE A 98 -22.58 -1.28 4.74
CA PHE A 98 -21.82 -2.42 5.23
C PHE A 98 -22.71 -3.67 5.38
N ARG A 99 -23.87 -3.52 5.99
CA ARG A 99 -24.81 -4.62 6.19
C ARG A 99 -25.32 -5.23 4.88
N SER A 100 -25.73 -4.40 3.92
CA SER A 100 -26.28 -4.87 2.63
C SER A 100 -25.24 -5.63 1.80
N ARG A 101 -23.96 -5.34 1.98
CA ARG A 101 -22.83 -5.98 1.28
C ARG A 101 -22.16 -7.08 2.09
N ARG A 102 -22.62 -7.33 3.31
CA ARG A 102 -22.02 -8.31 4.25
C ARG A 102 -20.54 -8.02 4.50
N LEU A 103 -20.17 -6.74 4.56
CA LEU A 103 -18.82 -6.33 4.89
C LEU A 103 -18.59 -6.49 6.40
N PRO A 104 -17.35 -6.81 6.81
CA PRO A 104 -17.03 -6.86 8.23
C PRO A 104 -17.17 -5.46 8.84
N ALA A 105 -17.87 -5.39 9.99
CA ALA A 105 -18.05 -4.15 10.73
C ALA A 105 -17.11 -4.05 11.95
N ASP A 106 -16.46 -5.15 12.31
CA ASP A 106 -15.61 -5.27 13.51
C ASP A 106 -14.11 -5.24 13.21
N ASN A 107 -13.73 -5.31 11.94
CA ASN A 107 -12.37 -5.18 11.49
C ASN A 107 -12.29 -4.75 10.02
N ILE A 108 -11.22 -4.07 9.65
CA ILE A 108 -10.96 -3.65 8.27
C ILE A 108 -9.67 -4.34 7.81
N PRO A 109 -9.78 -5.43 7.03
CA PRO A 109 -8.61 -6.05 6.46
C PRO A 109 -8.08 -5.17 5.32
N LEU A 110 -6.85 -4.70 5.45
CA LEU A 110 -6.08 -4.06 4.40
C LEU A 110 -5.10 -5.07 3.84
N GLN A 111 -5.28 -5.46 2.60
CA GLN A 111 -4.31 -6.25 1.86
C GLN A 111 -3.22 -5.31 1.35
N ALA A 112 -2.05 -5.83 1.07
CA ALA A 112 -1.00 -5.08 0.40
C ALA A 112 -0.61 -5.84 -0.87
N SER A 113 -0.78 -5.18 -2.00
CA SER A 113 -0.66 -5.79 -3.33
C SER A 113 0.34 -5.02 -4.21
N PRO A 114 1.66 -5.09 -3.92
CA PRO A 114 2.69 -4.57 -4.81
C PRO A 114 2.63 -5.20 -6.20
N VAL A 115 3.09 -4.48 -7.21
CA VAL A 115 3.00 -4.91 -8.61
C VAL A 115 4.35 -4.85 -9.29
N VAL A 116 4.77 -5.93 -9.95
CA VAL A 116 5.91 -5.91 -10.88
C VAL A 116 5.38 -5.83 -12.31
N ILE A 117 5.93 -4.89 -13.06
CA ILE A 117 5.70 -4.68 -14.50
C ILE A 117 6.99 -5.02 -15.21
N ASP A 118 6.93 -6.00 -16.12
CA ASP A 118 8.04 -6.39 -16.98
C ASP A 118 7.73 -5.99 -18.43
N SER A 119 8.45 -5.00 -18.95
CA SER A 119 8.34 -4.54 -20.33
C SER A 119 9.24 -5.35 -21.30
N GLY A 120 9.94 -6.36 -20.81
CA GLY A 120 10.96 -7.11 -21.53
C GLY A 120 12.35 -6.44 -21.53
N ASN A 121 12.40 -5.13 -21.34
CA ASN A 121 13.64 -4.35 -21.23
C ASN A 121 13.95 -3.92 -19.79
N GLN A 122 12.91 -3.69 -19.00
CA GLN A 122 12.98 -3.15 -17.64
C GLN A 122 11.96 -3.82 -16.75
N ARG A 123 12.32 -4.00 -15.48
CA ARG A 123 11.39 -4.43 -14.42
C ARG A 123 11.17 -3.32 -13.43
N THR A 124 9.92 -2.97 -13.27
CA THR A 124 9.47 -1.91 -12.39
C THR A 124 8.60 -2.50 -11.29
N LEU A 125 8.97 -2.29 -10.03
CA LEU A 125 8.14 -2.61 -8.88
C LEU A 125 7.38 -1.35 -8.45
N VAL A 126 6.06 -1.44 -8.33
CA VAL A 126 5.22 -0.36 -7.79
C VAL A 126 4.83 -0.72 -6.38
N ASP A 127 5.26 0.09 -5.44
CA ASP A 127 5.26 -0.11 -4.00
C ASP A 127 5.99 -1.39 -3.57
N CYS A 128 6.46 -1.45 -2.34
CA CYS A 128 7.30 -2.54 -1.87
C CYS A 128 6.88 -3.16 -0.54
N GLY A 129 5.62 -2.95 -0.16
CA GLY A 129 5.03 -3.58 1.02
C GLY A 129 5.60 -3.08 2.34
N MET A 130 5.27 -3.79 3.42
CA MET A 130 5.62 -3.44 4.81
C MET A 130 7.07 -3.79 5.18
N GLY A 131 7.78 -4.50 4.31
CA GLY A 131 9.10 -5.04 4.64
C GLY A 131 9.04 -6.23 5.59
N THR A 132 10.15 -6.50 6.28
CA THR A 132 10.28 -7.64 7.19
C THR A 132 10.59 -7.17 8.59
N SER A 133 9.77 -7.56 9.57
CA SER A 133 10.01 -7.33 10.98
C SER A 133 9.35 -8.44 11.79
N GLU A 134 9.98 -8.87 12.89
CA GLU A 134 9.38 -9.84 13.84
C GLU A 134 8.12 -9.28 14.53
N GLU A 135 7.91 -7.98 14.46
CA GLU A 135 6.77 -7.30 15.07
C GLU A 135 5.55 -7.24 14.14
N LEU A 136 5.72 -7.53 12.83
CA LEU A 136 4.60 -7.64 11.89
C LEU A 136 3.71 -8.84 12.25
N PRO A 137 2.38 -8.72 12.03
CA PRO A 137 1.54 -9.90 12.14
C PRO A 137 1.98 -10.96 11.13
N PRO A 138 1.88 -12.25 11.46
CA PRO A 138 2.32 -13.34 10.56
C PRO A 138 1.64 -13.33 9.19
N THR A 139 0.61 -12.50 9.02
CA THR A 139 -0.16 -12.34 7.79
C THR A 139 0.36 -11.25 6.86
N ALA A 140 1.34 -10.45 7.28
CA ALA A 140 1.93 -9.34 6.52
C ALA A 140 3.44 -9.53 6.30
N GLY A 141 4.07 -8.66 5.50
CA GLY A 141 5.51 -8.68 5.22
C GLY A 141 5.94 -9.89 4.40
N ARG A 142 5.13 -10.31 3.45
CA ARG A 142 5.32 -11.54 2.65
C ARG A 142 5.86 -11.31 1.25
N LEU A 143 6.13 -10.06 0.86
CA LEU A 143 6.53 -9.72 -0.51
C LEU A 143 7.74 -10.53 -0.99
N GLY A 144 8.75 -10.71 -0.15
CA GLY A 144 9.94 -11.50 -0.52
C GLY A 144 9.60 -12.95 -0.91
N ARG A 145 8.66 -13.58 -0.19
CA ARG A 145 8.19 -14.94 -0.52
C ARG A 145 7.36 -14.96 -1.82
N SER A 146 6.58 -13.92 -2.05
CA SER A 146 5.77 -13.79 -3.28
C SER A 146 6.64 -13.54 -4.50
N LEU A 147 7.69 -12.72 -4.38
CA LEU A 147 8.72 -12.52 -5.41
C LEU A 147 9.44 -13.84 -5.74
N GLU A 148 9.89 -14.58 -4.72
CA GLU A 148 10.54 -15.88 -4.89
C GLU A 148 9.61 -16.87 -5.62
N ALA A 149 8.35 -16.97 -5.19
CA ALA A 149 7.36 -17.83 -5.83
C ALA A 149 7.07 -17.43 -7.29
N ALA A 150 7.11 -16.12 -7.59
CA ALA A 150 6.94 -15.61 -8.95
C ALA A 150 8.23 -15.76 -9.81
N GLY A 151 9.35 -16.18 -9.23
CA GLY A 151 10.64 -16.30 -9.92
C GLY A 151 11.31 -14.96 -10.21
N ILE A 152 11.01 -13.91 -9.41
CA ILE A 152 11.54 -12.56 -9.56
C ILE A 152 12.59 -12.33 -8.47
N ALA A 153 13.84 -12.14 -8.89
CA ALA A 153 14.92 -11.80 -7.98
C ALA A 153 14.91 -10.30 -7.68
N PRO A 154 15.08 -9.86 -6.41
CA PRO A 154 15.14 -8.43 -6.06
C PRO A 154 16.20 -7.65 -6.85
N GLU A 155 17.32 -8.29 -7.19
CA GLU A 155 18.41 -7.71 -7.97
C GLU A 155 18.03 -7.48 -9.45
N SER A 156 16.90 -8.04 -9.90
CA SER A 156 16.40 -7.84 -11.27
C SER A 156 15.42 -6.67 -11.39
N ILE A 157 15.17 -5.96 -10.32
CA ILE A 157 14.29 -4.77 -10.31
C ILE A 157 15.15 -3.54 -10.65
N ASP A 158 14.78 -2.86 -11.74
CA ASP A 158 15.47 -1.66 -12.23
C ASP A 158 14.91 -0.38 -11.61
N TYR A 159 13.60 -0.37 -11.32
CA TYR A 159 12.90 0.77 -10.72
C TYR A 159 11.97 0.33 -9.58
N VAL A 160 11.92 1.13 -8.52
CA VAL A 160 10.85 1.07 -7.52
C VAL A 160 10.09 2.38 -7.56
N LEU A 161 8.83 2.34 -7.97
CA LEU A 161 7.95 3.51 -7.99
C LEU A 161 7.12 3.52 -6.71
N LEU A 162 7.22 4.59 -5.93
CA LEU A 162 6.43 4.77 -4.73
C LEU A 162 5.20 5.62 -5.03
N THR A 163 4.02 5.09 -4.74
CA THR A 163 2.79 5.88 -4.79
C THR A 163 2.83 6.97 -3.71
N HIS A 164 3.28 6.60 -2.54
CA HIS A 164 3.48 7.47 -1.38
C HIS A 164 4.37 6.79 -0.32
N ALA A 165 4.71 7.49 0.75
CA ALA A 165 5.67 7.00 1.72
C ALA A 165 5.06 6.50 3.05
N HIS A 166 3.86 5.90 3.02
CA HIS A 166 3.38 5.15 4.18
C HIS A 166 4.16 3.83 4.35
N PRO A 167 4.24 3.31 5.58
CA PRO A 167 5.05 2.13 5.90
C PRO A 167 4.74 0.89 5.08
N ASP A 168 3.49 0.66 4.73
CA ASP A 168 3.04 -0.49 3.96
C ASP A 168 3.27 -0.38 2.44
N HIS A 169 3.72 0.78 1.97
CA HIS A 169 4.12 1.02 0.58
C HIS A 169 5.63 1.09 0.40
N MET A 170 6.36 1.67 1.36
CA MET A 170 7.82 1.85 1.23
C MET A 170 8.66 1.00 2.20
N GLY A 171 8.04 0.32 3.18
CA GLY A 171 8.76 -0.39 4.24
C GLY A 171 9.70 -1.49 3.74
N GLY A 172 9.41 -2.06 2.57
CA GLY A 172 10.24 -3.06 1.91
C GLY A 172 11.43 -2.52 1.11
N LEU A 173 11.72 -1.21 1.14
CA LEU A 173 12.91 -0.68 0.43
C LEU A 173 14.22 -1.06 1.08
N VAL A 174 14.26 -1.13 2.40
CA VAL A 174 15.48 -1.35 3.18
C VAL A 174 15.29 -2.52 4.14
N ASN A 175 16.29 -3.38 4.22
CA ASN A 175 16.33 -4.42 5.23
C ASN A 175 16.51 -3.78 6.62
N PRO A 176 15.56 -3.93 7.56
CA PRO A 176 15.60 -3.22 8.83
C PRO A 176 16.76 -3.66 9.74
N VAL A 177 17.30 -4.86 9.54
CA VAL A 177 18.42 -5.40 10.33
C VAL A 177 19.77 -5.01 9.74
N ALA A 178 19.91 -5.15 8.41
CA ALA A 178 21.16 -4.88 7.72
C ALA A 178 21.35 -3.40 7.32
N GLY A 179 20.26 -2.63 7.27
CA GLY A 179 20.27 -1.25 6.75
C GLY A 179 20.61 -1.16 5.26
N ALA A 180 20.58 -2.29 4.56
CA ALA A 180 20.92 -2.36 3.14
C ALA A 180 19.66 -2.33 2.26
N PRO A 181 19.73 -1.73 1.04
CA PRO A 181 18.64 -1.79 0.08
C PRO A 181 18.26 -3.24 -0.24
N ILE A 182 16.95 -3.52 -0.30
CA ILE A 182 16.44 -4.85 -0.71
C ILE A 182 16.53 -4.98 -2.24
N TYR A 183 16.36 -3.88 -2.96
CA TYR A 183 16.49 -3.81 -4.42
C TYR A 183 17.78 -3.04 -4.79
N PRO A 184 18.94 -3.73 -4.81
CA PRO A 184 20.25 -3.07 -4.83
C PRO A 184 20.57 -2.34 -6.15
N GLU A 185 19.91 -2.72 -7.25
CA GLU A 185 20.13 -2.10 -8.56
C GLU A 185 19.07 -1.03 -8.90
N ALA A 186 17.99 -0.96 -8.12
CA ALA A 186 16.85 -0.11 -8.45
C ALA A 186 17.10 1.39 -8.20
N GLU A 187 16.62 2.22 -9.13
CA GLU A 187 16.32 3.62 -8.89
C GLU A 187 14.96 3.76 -8.22
N VAL A 188 14.85 4.57 -7.16
CA VAL A 188 13.60 4.81 -6.45
C VAL A 188 12.97 6.10 -6.95
N VAL A 189 11.75 6.03 -7.44
CA VAL A 189 11.00 7.18 -7.95
C VAL A 189 9.92 7.57 -6.93
N ILE A 190 9.90 8.85 -6.55
CA ILE A 190 8.94 9.42 -5.61
C ILE A 190 8.60 10.85 -6.03
N SER A 191 7.39 11.32 -5.74
CA SER A 191 7.04 12.71 -6.04
C SER A 191 7.79 13.70 -5.14
N GLU A 192 8.05 14.91 -5.67
CA GLU A 192 8.70 15.98 -4.91
C GLU A 192 7.93 16.35 -3.65
N ALA A 193 6.61 16.47 -3.78
CA ALA A 193 5.76 16.82 -2.65
C ALA A 193 5.77 15.75 -1.55
N GLU A 194 5.78 14.47 -1.94
CA GLU A 194 5.84 13.34 -1.01
C GLU A 194 7.19 13.29 -0.29
N HIS A 195 8.28 13.34 -1.06
CA HIS A 195 9.63 13.35 -0.49
C HIS A 195 9.83 14.53 0.46
N THR A 196 9.44 15.74 0.04
CA THR A 196 9.59 16.95 0.85
C THR A 196 8.77 16.87 2.13
N PHE A 197 7.50 16.42 2.03
CA PHE A 197 6.62 16.30 3.19
C PHE A 197 7.22 15.34 4.23
N TRP A 198 7.53 14.10 3.87
CA TRP A 198 7.98 13.09 4.83
C TRP A 198 9.39 13.30 5.37
N THR A 199 10.23 14.06 4.67
CA THR A 199 11.57 14.40 5.16
C THR A 199 11.60 15.70 5.95
N SER A 200 10.52 16.50 5.96
CA SER A 200 10.41 17.75 6.74
C SER A 200 10.17 17.50 8.22
N ASP A 201 10.38 18.53 9.03
CA ASP A 201 10.04 18.54 10.46
C ASP A 201 8.53 18.82 10.70
N ASP A 202 7.79 19.20 9.65
CA ASP A 202 6.40 19.63 9.75
C ASP A 202 5.39 18.48 9.71
N VAL A 203 5.82 17.25 9.42
CA VAL A 203 4.93 16.08 9.25
C VAL A 203 3.97 15.91 10.43
N VAL A 204 4.48 16.02 11.65
CA VAL A 204 3.68 15.82 12.87
C VAL A 204 2.67 16.93 13.07
N SER A 205 3.07 18.19 12.77
CA SER A 205 2.19 19.35 12.92
C SER A 205 1.13 19.47 11.81
N ALA A 206 1.37 18.84 10.67
CA ALA A 206 0.45 18.84 9.53
C ALA A 206 -0.68 17.81 9.68
N GLN A 207 -0.58 16.91 10.64
CA GLN A 207 -1.59 15.86 10.85
C GLN A 207 -2.61 16.32 11.88
N GLU A 208 -3.81 16.61 11.41
CA GLU A 208 -4.97 16.92 12.25
C GLU A 208 -5.62 15.63 12.78
N PRO A 209 -6.33 15.67 13.93
CA PRO A 209 -7.14 14.52 14.35
C PRO A 209 -8.02 14.01 13.18
N PRO A 210 -8.21 12.68 13.05
CA PRO A 210 -8.18 11.67 14.11
C PRO A 210 -6.85 10.93 14.30
N PHE A 211 -5.78 11.27 13.57
CA PHE A 211 -4.50 10.60 13.75
C PHE A 211 -3.90 10.83 15.14
N VAL A 212 -3.29 9.80 15.71
CA VAL A 212 -2.55 9.92 16.95
C VAL A 212 -1.14 10.41 16.62
N SER A 213 -0.70 11.50 17.25
CA SER A 213 0.59 12.16 16.95
C SER A 213 1.79 11.22 17.03
N GLU A 214 1.77 10.23 17.94
CA GLU A 214 2.84 9.24 18.06
C GLU A 214 2.96 8.34 16.83
N ILE A 215 1.85 8.08 16.12
CA ILE A 215 1.85 7.32 14.86
C ILE A 215 2.46 8.16 13.76
N ALA A 216 2.09 9.42 13.68
CA ALA A 216 2.66 10.37 12.74
C ALA A 216 4.17 10.50 12.89
N GLU A 217 4.65 10.66 14.14
CA GLU A 217 6.08 10.68 14.45
C GLU A 217 6.81 9.42 14.02
N SER A 218 6.18 8.27 14.23
CA SER A 218 6.71 6.95 13.86
C SER A 218 6.83 6.80 12.34
N PHE A 219 5.81 7.20 11.58
CA PHE A 219 5.82 7.20 10.12
C PHE A 219 6.90 8.13 9.56
N ALA A 220 6.96 9.36 10.09
CA ALA A 220 7.96 10.34 9.69
C ALA A 220 9.39 9.85 9.97
N ALA A 221 9.61 9.21 11.13
CA ALA A 221 10.91 8.66 11.48
C ALA A 221 11.33 7.54 10.53
N LEU A 222 10.41 6.62 10.19
CA LEU A 222 10.65 5.57 9.22
C LEU A 222 10.96 6.15 7.84
N ALA A 223 10.14 7.08 7.36
CA ALA A 223 10.32 7.70 6.05
C ALA A 223 11.68 8.41 5.95
N ARG A 224 12.05 9.21 6.93
CA ARG A 224 13.38 9.86 6.98
C ARG A 224 14.52 8.84 6.98
N GLY A 225 14.38 7.75 7.74
CA GLY A 225 15.38 6.69 7.79
C GLY A 225 15.56 5.97 6.46
N VAL A 226 14.45 5.59 5.83
CA VAL A 226 14.45 4.85 4.56
C VAL A 226 14.88 5.76 3.41
N LEU A 227 14.22 6.89 3.22
CA LEU A 227 14.51 7.81 2.11
C LEU A 227 15.91 8.45 2.27
N GLY A 228 16.30 8.80 3.49
CA GLY A 228 17.65 9.32 3.77
C GLY A 228 18.77 8.33 3.44
N GLY A 229 18.52 7.03 3.62
CA GLY A 229 19.44 5.96 3.23
C GLY A 229 19.53 5.71 1.73
N MET A 230 18.60 6.26 0.93
CA MET A 230 18.48 6.03 -0.51
C MET A 230 18.85 7.26 -1.37
N ASN A 231 19.33 8.36 -0.76
CA ASN A 231 19.52 9.67 -1.41
C ASN A 231 20.19 9.62 -2.80
N ASP A 232 21.21 8.79 -2.96
CA ASP A 232 21.94 8.67 -4.24
C ASP A 232 21.16 7.90 -5.33
N ARG A 233 20.00 7.36 -4.99
CA ARG A 233 19.17 6.51 -5.86
C ARG A 233 17.76 7.04 -6.04
N ILE A 234 17.45 8.20 -5.46
CA ILE A 234 16.12 8.79 -5.57
C ILE A 234 16.03 9.68 -6.79
N ARG A 235 15.05 9.39 -7.65
CA ARG A 235 14.59 10.28 -8.71
C ARG A 235 13.28 10.95 -8.28
N ILE A 236 13.27 12.26 -8.33
CA ILE A 236 12.11 13.09 -8.00
C ILE A 236 11.28 13.34 -9.26
N VAL A 237 9.96 13.13 -9.14
CA VAL A 237 8.98 13.52 -10.16
C VAL A 237 8.08 14.63 -9.63
N GLN A 238 7.66 15.55 -10.50
CA GLN A 238 6.92 16.75 -10.09
C GLN A 238 5.50 16.81 -10.64
N GLU A 239 5.30 16.29 -11.83
CA GLU A 239 4.06 16.44 -12.60
C GLU A 239 3.63 15.10 -13.19
N GLU A 240 2.59 15.10 -14.01
CA GLU A 240 2.23 13.95 -14.83
C GLU A 240 3.30 13.79 -15.93
N GLU A 241 4.14 12.77 -15.80
CA GLU A 241 5.23 12.47 -16.70
C GLU A 241 5.43 10.97 -16.89
N GLU A 242 6.03 10.58 -18.01
CA GLU A 242 6.47 9.22 -18.22
C GLU A 242 7.69 8.93 -17.34
N VAL A 243 7.53 8.00 -16.39
CA VAL A 243 8.57 7.68 -15.40
C VAL A 243 9.46 6.52 -15.84
N THR A 244 8.91 5.56 -16.55
CA THR A 244 9.62 4.48 -17.26
C THR A 244 8.81 4.15 -18.51
N ASP A 245 9.33 3.30 -19.40
CA ASP A 245 8.68 2.92 -20.66
C ASP A 245 7.20 2.55 -20.47
N GLY A 246 6.30 3.38 -20.97
CA GLY A 246 4.86 3.19 -20.91
C GLY A 246 4.22 3.34 -19.52
N ILE A 247 4.96 3.82 -18.51
CA ILE A 247 4.42 4.06 -17.16
C ILE A 247 4.47 5.55 -16.84
N TRP A 248 3.30 6.12 -16.53
CA TRP A 248 3.11 7.54 -16.28
C TRP A 248 2.73 7.80 -14.83
N SER A 249 3.35 8.78 -14.18
CA SER A 249 2.90 9.29 -12.89
C SER A 249 1.67 10.16 -13.06
N ILE A 250 0.69 10.03 -12.16
CA ILE A 250 -0.53 10.84 -12.13
C ILE A 250 -0.68 11.44 -10.73
N PRO A 251 -0.42 12.75 -10.55
CA PRO A 251 -0.61 13.39 -9.25
C PRO A 251 -2.03 13.19 -8.71
N SER A 252 -2.12 12.62 -7.51
CA SER A 252 -3.40 12.29 -6.86
C SER A 252 -3.35 12.61 -5.36
N PRO A 253 -3.05 13.90 -5.01
CA PRO A 253 -2.88 14.31 -3.63
C PRO A 253 -4.15 14.14 -2.80
N GLY A 254 -3.97 14.11 -1.47
CA GLY A 254 -5.02 14.11 -0.47
C GLY A 254 -4.86 13.01 0.55
N HIS A 255 -4.66 11.75 0.14
CA HIS A 255 -4.26 10.69 1.05
C HIS A 255 -2.94 11.06 1.73
N THR A 256 -1.95 11.41 0.95
CA THR A 256 -0.79 12.22 1.38
C THR A 256 -0.64 13.43 0.44
N PRO A 257 0.11 14.47 0.82
CA PRO A 257 0.26 15.67 0.00
C PRO A 257 0.88 15.42 -1.37
N GLY A 258 1.73 14.41 -1.48
CA GLY A 258 2.43 14.08 -2.70
C GLY A 258 2.05 12.73 -3.31
N HIS A 259 0.95 12.13 -2.88
CA HIS A 259 0.49 10.85 -3.44
C HIS A 259 0.36 10.91 -4.97
N VAL A 260 0.84 9.86 -5.63
CA VAL A 260 0.70 9.66 -7.08
C VAL A 260 0.13 8.28 -7.38
N CYS A 261 -0.71 8.20 -8.39
CA CYS A 261 -1.06 6.94 -9.05
C CYS A 261 -0.12 6.71 -10.22
N PHE A 262 -0.08 5.48 -10.75
CA PHE A 262 0.63 5.20 -11.99
C PHE A 262 -0.32 4.64 -13.03
N ALA A 263 -0.25 5.18 -14.26
CA ALA A 263 -0.93 4.61 -15.41
C ALA A 263 0.07 3.84 -16.25
N VAL A 264 -0.28 2.61 -16.62
CA VAL A 264 0.47 1.76 -17.54
C VAL A 264 -0.27 1.77 -18.86
N ASP A 265 0.44 2.07 -19.95
CA ASP A 265 -0.09 2.01 -21.32
C ASP A 265 0.77 1.07 -22.15
N SER A 266 0.17 0.03 -22.71
CA SER A 266 0.86 -0.94 -23.53
C SER A 266 -0.09 -1.48 -24.61
N GLY A 267 0.28 -1.31 -25.87
CA GLY A 267 -0.48 -1.84 -27.00
C GLY A 267 -1.90 -1.27 -27.14
N GLY A 268 -2.20 -0.15 -26.51
CA GLY A 268 -3.53 0.48 -26.47
C GLY A 268 -4.42 -0.04 -25.34
N GLU A 269 -3.90 -0.90 -24.47
CA GLU A 269 -4.54 -1.31 -23.21
C GLU A 269 -3.97 -0.47 -22.05
N GLN A 270 -4.83 -0.06 -21.12
CA GLN A 270 -4.45 0.81 -20.02
C GLN A 270 -4.82 0.23 -18.67
N LEU A 271 -3.91 0.43 -17.68
CA LEU A 271 -4.08 0.02 -16.30
C LEU A 271 -3.75 1.18 -15.37
N LEU A 272 -4.67 1.52 -14.47
CA LEU A 272 -4.44 2.45 -13.38
C LEU A 272 -4.05 1.70 -12.11
N LEU A 273 -2.83 1.92 -11.61
CA LEU A 273 -2.39 1.50 -10.28
C LEU A 273 -2.77 2.61 -9.31
N ALA A 274 -3.82 2.36 -8.53
CA ALA A 274 -4.55 3.41 -7.82
C ALA A 274 -3.89 3.85 -6.51
N GLY A 275 -2.96 3.06 -5.95
CA GLY A 275 -2.43 3.30 -4.60
C GLY A 275 -3.57 3.55 -3.62
N ASP A 276 -3.39 4.53 -2.75
CA ASP A 276 -4.35 4.90 -1.71
C ASP A 276 -5.26 6.07 -2.07
N ALA A 277 -5.20 6.56 -3.31
CA ALA A 277 -6.25 7.44 -3.82
C ALA A 277 -7.62 6.72 -3.88
N ILE A 278 -7.61 5.38 -4.06
CA ILE A 278 -8.80 4.52 -4.06
C ILE A 278 -8.53 3.33 -3.13
N VAL A 279 -8.81 3.47 -1.82
CA VAL A 279 -8.45 2.48 -0.80
C VAL A 279 -9.36 1.26 -0.79
N PHE A 280 -10.67 1.45 -0.97
CA PHE A 280 -11.66 0.38 -0.80
C PHE A 280 -12.44 0.11 -2.07
N SER A 281 -12.51 -1.15 -2.49
CA SER A 281 -13.23 -1.59 -3.69
C SER A 281 -14.76 -1.38 -3.64
N HIS A 282 -15.30 -1.00 -2.50
CA HIS A 282 -16.75 -0.75 -2.33
C HIS A 282 -17.07 0.70 -1.97
N THR A 283 -16.57 1.24 -0.86
CA THR A 283 -16.90 2.60 -0.42
C THR A 283 -16.32 3.66 -1.36
N SER A 284 -15.06 3.48 -1.81
CA SER A 284 -14.40 4.47 -2.67
C SER A 284 -15.05 4.61 -4.05
N PHE A 285 -15.77 3.59 -4.52
CA PHE A 285 -16.48 3.65 -5.81
C PHE A 285 -17.90 4.16 -5.67
N GLU A 286 -18.68 3.59 -4.73
CA GLU A 286 -20.10 3.92 -4.61
C GLU A 286 -20.33 5.25 -3.89
N TYR A 287 -19.35 5.68 -3.09
CA TYR A 287 -19.39 6.94 -2.35
C TYR A 287 -18.01 7.64 -2.41
N PRO A 288 -17.57 8.08 -3.59
CA PRO A 288 -16.22 8.62 -3.75
C PRO A 288 -15.97 9.91 -2.96
N GLY A 289 -17.02 10.55 -2.45
CA GLY A 289 -16.97 11.69 -1.52
C GLY A 289 -16.94 11.30 -0.04
N TRP A 290 -16.95 10.01 0.31
CA TRP A 290 -16.76 9.61 1.70
C TRP A 290 -15.28 9.75 2.10
N HIS A 291 -15.07 10.21 3.33
CA HIS A 291 -13.76 10.49 3.86
C HIS A 291 -13.22 9.25 4.57
N PHE A 292 -12.10 8.76 4.09
CA PHE A 292 -11.30 7.77 4.79
C PHE A 292 -10.45 8.48 5.84
N PHE A 293 -10.42 7.95 7.05
CA PHE A 293 -9.70 8.60 8.14
C PHE A 293 -8.17 8.67 7.91
N GLY A 294 -7.61 7.79 7.07
CA GLY A 294 -6.20 7.81 6.68
C GLY A 294 -5.84 8.91 5.66
N ASP A 295 -6.83 9.65 5.13
CA ASP A 295 -6.58 10.76 4.22
C ASP A 295 -6.14 12.00 5.03
N LEU A 296 -4.95 12.54 4.76
CA LEU A 296 -4.45 13.75 5.42
C LEU A 296 -5.23 15.01 5.03
N ASP A 297 -5.69 15.07 3.78
CA ASP A 297 -6.67 16.07 3.31
C ASP A 297 -7.82 15.35 2.60
N PRO A 298 -8.86 14.96 3.34
CA PRO A 298 -9.94 14.12 2.82
C PRO A 298 -10.77 14.78 1.72
N GLU A 299 -10.85 16.12 1.71
CA GLU A 299 -11.54 16.86 0.65
C GLU A 299 -10.73 16.83 -0.66
N VAL A 300 -9.40 16.97 -0.57
CA VAL A 300 -8.50 16.80 -1.73
C VAL A 300 -8.51 15.37 -2.21
N ALA A 301 -8.43 14.39 -1.29
CA ALA A 301 -8.47 12.96 -1.61
C ALA A 301 -9.76 12.59 -2.35
N ALA A 302 -10.91 13.07 -1.90
CA ALA A 302 -12.20 12.85 -2.57
C ALA A 302 -12.21 13.44 -3.99
N ARG A 303 -11.63 14.64 -4.20
CA ARG A 303 -11.51 15.22 -5.56
C ARG A 303 -10.58 14.42 -6.46
N SER A 304 -9.42 13.98 -5.94
CA SER A 304 -8.47 13.13 -6.67
C SER A 304 -9.13 11.80 -7.05
N ARG A 305 -9.81 11.17 -6.13
CA ARG A 305 -10.55 9.91 -6.32
C ARG A 305 -11.60 10.03 -7.42
N ASN A 306 -12.44 11.05 -7.35
CA ASN A 306 -13.48 11.30 -8.39
C ASN A 306 -12.86 11.47 -9.77
N ARG A 307 -11.80 12.30 -9.89
CA ARG A 307 -11.10 12.53 -11.16
C ARG A 307 -10.50 11.23 -11.73
N LEU A 308 -9.92 10.39 -10.87
CA LEU A 308 -9.32 9.12 -11.29
C LEU A 308 -10.38 8.11 -11.76
N LEU A 309 -11.51 8.01 -11.04
CA LEU A 309 -12.62 7.14 -11.42
C LEU A 309 -13.28 7.60 -12.71
N ASP A 310 -13.45 8.92 -12.91
CA ASP A 310 -13.99 9.51 -14.13
C ASP A 310 -13.05 9.20 -15.33
N ARG A 311 -11.74 9.43 -15.17
CA ARG A 311 -10.72 9.08 -16.18
C ARG A 311 -10.74 7.59 -16.50
N ALA A 312 -10.65 6.73 -15.48
CA ALA A 312 -10.59 5.29 -15.69
C ALA A 312 -11.85 4.72 -16.36
N THR A 313 -13.03 5.31 -16.08
CA THR A 313 -14.29 4.91 -16.72
C THR A 313 -14.37 5.41 -18.15
N THR A 314 -13.94 6.66 -18.42
CA THR A 314 -13.97 7.28 -19.75
C THR A 314 -13.00 6.60 -20.71
N ASP A 315 -11.79 6.27 -20.22
CA ASP A 315 -10.71 5.68 -21.00
C ASP A 315 -10.76 4.14 -21.00
N GLU A 316 -11.80 3.54 -20.38
CA GLU A 316 -12.00 2.09 -20.25
C GLU A 316 -10.80 1.36 -19.63
N MET A 317 -10.09 2.03 -18.69
CA MET A 317 -8.90 1.49 -18.05
C MET A 317 -9.25 0.35 -17.09
N PHE A 318 -8.36 -0.65 -17.02
CA PHE A 318 -8.31 -1.48 -15.83
C PHE A 318 -7.88 -0.66 -14.62
N ILE A 319 -8.30 -1.06 -13.43
CA ILE A 319 -7.87 -0.50 -12.16
C ILE A 319 -7.31 -1.64 -11.31
N LEU A 320 -6.16 -1.42 -10.69
CA LEU A 320 -5.61 -2.29 -9.67
C LEU A 320 -5.48 -1.51 -8.38
N GLY A 321 -6.23 -1.94 -7.37
CA GLY A 321 -6.20 -1.33 -6.04
C GLY A 321 -5.24 -2.06 -5.12
N PHE A 322 -4.38 -1.32 -4.42
CA PHE A 322 -3.39 -1.87 -3.53
C PHE A 322 -4.01 -2.63 -2.34
N HIS A 323 -5.09 -2.08 -1.78
CA HIS A 323 -5.81 -2.64 -0.63
C HIS A 323 -7.07 -3.44 -0.98
N PHE A 324 -7.30 -3.71 -2.26
CA PHE A 324 -8.47 -4.47 -2.70
C PHE A 324 -8.31 -5.97 -2.41
N PRO A 325 -9.42 -6.73 -2.36
CA PRO A 325 -9.35 -8.18 -2.34
C PRO A 325 -8.48 -8.72 -3.48
N PHE A 326 -7.47 -9.50 -3.14
CA PHE A 326 -6.48 -10.03 -4.10
C PHE A 326 -7.14 -10.77 -5.29
N PRO A 327 -6.69 -10.56 -6.55
CA PRO A 327 -5.54 -9.75 -6.97
C PRO A 327 -5.82 -8.25 -7.13
N GLY A 328 -7.00 -7.75 -6.80
CA GLY A 328 -7.33 -6.33 -6.83
C GLY A 328 -7.55 -5.75 -8.23
N LEU A 329 -7.57 -6.58 -9.27
CA LEU A 329 -7.76 -6.19 -10.67
C LEU A 329 -9.23 -6.14 -11.05
N GLY A 330 -9.64 -5.09 -11.73
CA GLY A 330 -10.99 -4.89 -12.23
C GLY A 330 -11.15 -3.58 -12.98
N TYR A 331 -12.35 -3.04 -12.99
CA TYR A 331 -12.67 -1.76 -13.65
C TYR A 331 -13.84 -1.06 -12.97
N ALA A 332 -13.95 0.23 -13.21
CA ALA A 332 -15.08 1.03 -12.77
C ALA A 332 -16.18 1.00 -13.84
N VAL A 333 -17.44 0.92 -13.39
CA VAL A 333 -18.60 1.16 -14.24
C VAL A 333 -19.47 2.24 -13.61
N GLU A 334 -20.09 3.06 -14.43
CA GLU A 334 -21.07 4.04 -13.94
C GLU A 334 -22.22 3.38 -13.18
N TYR A 335 -22.57 3.91 -12.03
CA TYR A 335 -23.65 3.44 -11.21
C TYR A 335 -24.36 4.59 -10.50
N GLY A 336 -25.53 4.95 -11.02
CA GLY A 336 -26.25 6.14 -10.54
C GLY A 336 -25.45 7.43 -10.80
N ASN A 337 -25.12 8.14 -9.73
CA ASN A 337 -24.28 9.35 -9.78
C ASN A 337 -22.83 9.07 -9.31
N ALA A 338 -22.43 7.82 -9.28
CA ALA A 338 -21.13 7.37 -8.82
C ALA A 338 -20.66 6.17 -9.66
N TYR A 339 -19.87 5.29 -9.07
CA TYR A 339 -19.27 4.17 -9.76
C TYR A 339 -19.51 2.87 -8.99
N ARG A 340 -19.25 1.75 -9.64
CA ARG A 340 -19.21 0.44 -9.01
C ARG A 340 -17.97 -0.29 -9.47
N TRP A 341 -17.27 -0.88 -8.53
CA TRP A 341 -16.18 -1.80 -8.79
C TRP A 341 -16.69 -3.12 -9.39
N MET A 342 -16.11 -3.51 -10.51
CA MET A 342 -16.35 -4.78 -11.16
C MET A 342 -15.02 -5.55 -11.24
N PRO A 343 -14.85 -6.64 -10.48
CA PRO A 343 -13.65 -7.47 -10.58
C PRO A 343 -13.49 -7.96 -12.02
N ALA A 344 -12.27 -7.92 -12.55
CA ALA A 344 -11.95 -8.55 -13.82
C ALA A 344 -12.21 -10.05 -13.75
N GLY A 345 -12.69 -10.63 -14.84
CA GLY A 345 -12.65 -12.07 -15.01
C GLY A 345 -11.19 -12.56 -14.99
N TRP A 346 -11.00 -13.88 -15.06
CA TRP A 346 -9.65 -14.43 -15.25
C TRP A 346 -9.09 -13.94 -16.58
N VAL A 347 -8.02 -13.12 -16.51
CA VAL A 347 -7.22 -12.70 -17.66
C VAL A 347 -5.89 -13.46 -17.60
N PHE A 348 -5.44 -13.97 -18.72
CA PHE A 348 -4.23 -14.79 -18.84
C PHE A 348 -3.29 -14.17 -19.86
#